data_6792983e2a5ab01cdff2123ce5119e3e
#
_entry.id   6792983e2a5ab01cdff2123ce5119e3e
#
_cell.length_a   1.000
_cell.length_b   1.000
_cell.length_c   1.000
_cell.angle_alpha   90.00
_cell.angle_beta   90.00
_cell.angle_gamma   90.00
#
_symmetry.space_group_name_H-M   'P 1'
#
loop_
_entity.id
_entity.type
_entity.pdbx_description
1 polymer ?
#
loop_
_entity_poly.entity_id
_entity_poly.type
_entity_poly.pdbx_seq_one_letter_code
_entity_poly.pdbx_strand_id
1 'polypeptide(L)'
;MSAYFPTIGLETHAELSTNSKVFCTCSAEFGGTPNSRCCPVCSGLPGTLPVLNRKAVEYIIKAGYVMNCDISRFTKWDRKNYFYPCLLYTSPSPRDYAASRMPSSA
;
A
#
# COMPACT_ATOMS: atom_id res chain seq x y z
N MET A 1 41.86 11.84 7.62
CA MET A 1 40.78 11.01 8.22
C MET A 1 39.57 11.07 7.33
N SER A 2 39.05 9.92 6.93
CA SER A 2 37.76 9.86 6.25
C SER A 2 36.64 10.02 7.26
N ALA A 3 35.73 10.96 7.03
CA ALA A 3 34.53 11.11 7.85
C ALA A 3 33.43 10.20 7.28
N TYR A 4 32.68 9.52 8.15
CA TYR A 4 31.53 8.72 7.78
C TYR A 4 30.24 9.50 8.05
N PHE A 5 29.40 9.60 7.03
CA PHE A 5 28.10 10.26 7.14
C PHE A 5 26.99 9.19 7.13
N PRO A 6 26.25 9.01 8.23
CA PRO A 6 25.15 8.08 8.24
C PRO A 6 24.02 8.59 7.34
N THR A 7 23.47 7.72 6.52
CA THR A 7 22.23 7.98 5.79
C THR A 7 21.18 6.99 6.24
N ILE A 8 20.08 7.49 6.79
CA ILE A 8 19.01 6.67 7.37
C ILE A 8 17.75 6.91 6.55
N GLY A 9 17.19 5.82 6.01
CA GLY A 9 15.88 5.82 5.37
C GLY A 9 14.87 5.07 6.24
N LEU A 10 13.66 5.60 6.32
CA LEU A 10 12.53 4.95 6.98
C LEU A 10 11.44 4.67 5.96
N GLU A 11 10.88 3.48 6.03
CA GLU A 11 9.75 3.07 5.22
C GLU A 11 8.66 2.52 6.14
N THR A 12 7.49 3.10 6.09
CA THR A 12 6.39 2.76 6.98
C THR A 12 5.18 2.32 6.17
N HIS A 13 4.59 1.19 6.54
CA HIS A 13 3.36 0.69 5.96
C HIS A 13 2.21 0.89 6.94
N ALA A 14 1.13 1.48 6.46
CA ALA A 14 -0.09 1.69 7.25
C ALA A 14 -1.27 1.02 6.56
N GLU A 15 -2.04 0.28 7.33
CA GLU A 15 -3.31 -0.29 6.89
C GLU A 15 -4.46 0.59 7.37
N LEU A 16 -5.26 1.08 6.43
CA LEU A 16 -6.38 1.95 6.75
C LEU A 16 -7.59 1.14 7.24
N SER A 17 -8.22 1.57 8.32
CA SER A 17 -9.44 0.97 8.87
C SER A 17 -10.67 1.34 8.04
N THR A 18 -10.75 0.85 6.82
CA THR A 18 -11.90 1.01 5.93
C THR A 18 -12.65 -0.31 5.78
N ASN A 19 -13.96 -0.24 5.51
CA ASN A 19 -14.78 -1.43 5.33
C ASN A 19 -14.50 -2.14 4.00
N SER A 20 -14.07 -1.38 3.00
CA SER A 20 -13.74 -1.91 1.68
C SER A 20 -12.33 -1.51 1.26
N LYS A 21 -11.77 -2.24 0.29
CA LYS A 21 -10.46 -1.95 -0.27
C LYS A 21 -10.43 -0.56 -0.93
N VAL A 22 -9.23 -0.04 -1.20
CA VAL A 22 -9.04 1.32 -1.75
C VAL A 22 -9.66 1.49 -3.13
N PHE A 23 -9.57 0.49 -3.99
CA PHE A 23 -9.97 0.58 -5.39
C PHE A 23 -11.08 -0.38 -5.82
N CYS A 24 -11.71 -1.06 -4.88
CA CYS A 24 -12.86 -1.92 -5.17
C CYS A 24 -13.79 -2.03 -3.95
N THR A 25 -14.93 -2.68 -4.14
CA THR A 25 -15.95 -2.84 -3.10
C THR A 25 -15.76 -4.08 -2.22
N CYS A 26 -14.75 -4.89 -2.46
CA CYS A 26 -14.48 -6.06 -1.64
C CYS A 26 -14.16 -5.68 -0.21
N SER A 27 -14.55 -6.54 0.74
CA SER A 27 -14.27 -6.34 2.16
C SER A 27 -12.77 -6.22 2.44
N ALA A 28 -12.40 -5.26 3.28
CA ALA A 28 -11.05 -5.07 3.78
C ALA A 28 -10.83 -5.69 5.18
N GLU A 29 -11.81 -6.39 5.73
CA GLU A 29 -11.68 -7.06 7.04
C GLU A 29 -10.55 -8.09 7.04
N PHE A 30 -9.87 -8.18 8.17
CA PHE A 30 -8.84 -9.19 8.37
C PHE A 30 -9.44 -10.60 8.48
N GLY A 31 -8.72 -11.60 8.01
CA GLY A 31 -9.18 -12.99 8.01
C GLY A 31 -10.17 -13.31 6.88
N GLY A 32 -10.72 -14.46 6.90
CA GLY A 32 -11.62 -14.98 5.88
C GLY A 32 -11.00 -16.12 5.09
N THR A 33 -11.84 -16.78 4.29
CA THR A 33 -11.40 -17.88 3.44
C THR A 33 -10.45 -17.34 2.35
N PRO A 34 -9.36 -18.05 2.02
CA PRO A 34 -8.48 -17.63 0.93
C PRO A 34 -9.25 -17.40 -0.38
N ASN A 35 -8.90 -16.33 -1.10
CA ASN A 35 -9.50 -15.93 -2.38
C ASN A 35 -11.00 -15.62 -2.35
N SER A 36 -11.61 -15.42 -1.17
CA SER A 36 -13.03 -15.08 -1.04
C SER A 36 -13.30 -13.57 -1.17
N ARG A 37 -12.29 -12.73 -0.98
CA ARG A 37 -12.40 -11.27 -0.99
C ARG A 37 -11.66 -10.66 -2.18
N CYS A 38 -11.93 -11.16 -3.35
CA CYS A 38 -11.39 -10.65 -4.60
C CYS A 38 -12.48 -10.53 -5.66
N CYS A 39 -12.30 -9.55 -6.54
CA CYS A 39 -13.19 -9.30 -7.66
C CYS A 39 -12.36 -9.00 -8.91
N PRO A 40 -12.98 -8.94 -10.11
CA PRO A 40 -12.25 -8.60 -11.33
C PRO A 40 -11.46 -7.29 -11.23
N VAL A 41 -11.97 -6.30 -10.51
CA VAL A 41 -11.30 -5.00 -10.35
C VAL A 41 -10.01 -5.14 -9.54
N CYS A 42 -10.05 -5.71 -8.34
CA CYS A 42 -8.83 -5.85 -7.52
C CYS A 42 -7.87 -6.91 -8.07
N SER A 43 -8.36 -7.85 -8.86
CA SER A 43 -7.54 -8.82 -9.59
C SER A 43 -6.88 -8.23 -10.84
N GLY A 44 -7.30 -7.03 -11.26
CA GLY A 44 -6.70 -6.35 -12.40
C GLY A 44 -6.98 -6.98 -13.74
N LEU A 45 -8.16 -7.56 -13.93
CA LEU A 45 -8.55 -8.17 -15.21
C LEU A 45 -8.68 -7.10 -16.29
N PRO A 46 -8.45 -7.48 -17.59
CA PRO A 46 -8.59 -6.56 -18.70
C PRO A 46 -9.96 -5.90 -18.74
N GLY A 47 -10.00 -4.60 -19.02
CA GLY A 47 -11.24 -3.82 -19.13
C GLY A 47 -11.84 -3.35 -17.81
N THR A 48 -11.26 -3.69 -16.68
CA THR A 48 -11.73 -3.21 -15.37
C THR A 48 -11.10 -1.88 -15.00
N LEU A 49 -11.90 -1.01 -14.39
CA LEU A 49 -11.45 0.29 -13.86
C LEU A 49 -11.57 0.31 -12.35
N PRO A 50 -10.63 0.95 -11.65
CA PRO A 50 -10.69 1.08 -10.21
C PRO A 50 -11.90 1.91 -9.77
N VAL A 51 -12.52 1.50 -8.66
CA VAL A 51 -13.56 2.26 -7.97
C VAL A 51 -12.98 2.77 -6.65
N LEU A 52 -12.77 4.07 -6.57
CA LEU A 52 -12.07 4.69 -5.45
C LEU A 52 -12.92 4.73 -4.19
N ASN A 53 -12.35 4.29 -3.08
CA ASN A 53 -12.97 4.39 -1.76
C ASN A 53 -12.76 5.81 -1.20
N ARG A 54 -13.85 6.56 -1.10
CA ARG A 54 -13.83 7.93 -0.58
C ARG A 54 -13.23 8.01 0.84
N LYS A 55 -13.56 7.07 1.70
CA LYS A 55 -13.08 7.06 3.08
C LYS A 55 -11.56 6.89 3.17
N ALA A 56 -10.99 6.06 2.30
CA ALA A 56 -9.55 5.90 2.18
C ALA A 56 -8.88 7.21 1.77
N VAL A 57 -9.44 7.92 0.81
CA VAL A 57 -8.93 9.24 0.38
C VAL A 57 -8.98 10.25 1.53
N GLU A 58 -10.07 10.30 2.27
CA GLU A 58 -10.19 11.18 3.45
C GLU A 58 -9.11 10.88 4.49
N TYR A 59 -8.81 9.61 4.76
CA TYR A 59 -7.76 9.22 5.69
C TYR A 59 -6.37 9.58 5.18
N ILE A 60 -6.09 9.38 3.90
CA ILE A 60 -4.81 9.74 3.28
C ILE A 60 -4.59 11.26 3.36
N ILE A 61 -5.62 12.05 3.07
CA ILE A 61 -5.55 13.52 3.17
C ILE A 61 -5.28 13.95 4.62
N LYS A 62 -5.98 13.35 5.59
CA LYS A 62 -5.73 13.63 7.01
C LYS A 62 -4.29 13.32 7.40
N ALA A 63 -3.77 12.17 6.99
CA ALA A 63 -2.38 11.80 7.23
C ALA A 63 -1.41 12.79 6.60
N GLY A 64 -1.68 13.24 5.38
CA GLY A 64 -0.89 14.26 4.71
C GLY A 64 -0.85 15.59 5.49
N TYR A 65 -1.97 16.04 6.02
CA TYR A 65 -2.00 17.23 6.87
C TYR A 65 -1.22 17.06 8.17
N VAL A 66 -1.34 15.91 8.82
CA VAL A 66 -0.58 15.62 10.05
C VAL A 66 0.93 15.65 9.81
N MET A 67 1.36 15.16 8.66
CA MET A 67 2.77 15.17 8.26
C MET A 67 3.23 16.48 7.60
N ASN A 68 2.38 17.49 7.57
CA ASN A 68 2.66 18.79 6.96
C ASN A 68 3.03 18.70 5.47
N CYS A 69 2.34 17.84 4.74
CA CYS A 69 2.54 17.66 3.30
C CYS A 69 1.68 18.63 2.48
N ASP A 70 2.17 18.99 1.32
CA ASP A 70 1.36 19.69 0.30
C ASP A 70 0.40 18.69 -0.36
N ILE A 71 -0.89 18.98 -0.30
CA ILE A 71 -1.92 18.12 -0.86
C ILE A 71 -2.23 18.55 -2.30
N SER A 72 -1.95 17.67 -3.25
CA SER A 72 -2.30 17.92 -4.64
C SER A 72 -3.82 17.95 -4.83
N ARG A 73 -4.33 18.97 -5.50
CA ARG A 73 -5.76 19.09 -5.84
C ARG A 73 -6.15 18.32 -7.08
N PHE A 74 -5.18 17.97 -7.89
CA PHE A 74 -5.35 17.17 -9.09
C PHE A 74 -4.41 15.97 -9.04
N THR A 75 -4.96 14.78 -9.18
CA THR A 75 -4.18 13.53 -9.16
C THR A 75 -4.86 12.47 -10.01
N LYS A 76 -4.10 11.48 -10.39
CA LYS A 76 -4.57 10.26 -11.06
C LYS A 76 -3.88 9.05 -10.49
N TRP A 77 -4.44 7.90 -10.73
CA TRP A 77 -3.82 6.62 -10.40
C TRP A 77 -3.60 5.81 -11.65
N ASP A 78 -2.42 5.25 -11.77
CA ASP A 78 -2.08 4.28 -12.80
C ASP A 78 -1.82 2.94 -12.12
N ARG A 79 -2.44 1.86 -12.63
CA ARG A 79 -2.19 0.54 -12.09
C ARG A 79 -0.96 -0.06 -12.76
N LYS A 80 0.02 -0.41 -11.95
CA LYS A 80 1.18 -1.18 -12.39
C LYS A 80 0.89 -2.66 -12.18
N ASN A 81 0.82 -3.42 -13.26
CA ASN A 81 0.71 -4.87 -13.22
C ASN A 81 2.05 -5.48 -13.57
N TYR A 82 2.61 -6.23 -12.64
CA TYR A 82 3.95 -6.80 -12.78
C TYR A 82 3.93 -8.24 -12.28
N PHE A 83 3.94 -9.19 -13.23
CA PHE A 83 3.71 -10.61 -12.97
C PHE A 83 4.92 -11.48 -13.29
N TYR A 84 6.10 -11.05 -12.90
CA TYR A 84 7.29 -11.89 -13.01
C TYR A 84 7.44 -12.83 -11.83
N PRO A 85 7.86 -14.08 -12.04
CA PRO A 85 8.21 -14.96 -10.93
C PRO A 85 9.38 -14.37 -10.13
N CYS A 86 9.46 -14.70 -8.84
CA CYS A 86 10.54 -14.28 -7.94
C CYS A 86 10.66 -12.76 -7.69
N LEU A 87 9.59 -11.99 -7.86
CA LEU A 87 9.60 -10.55 -7.60
C LEU A 87 9.98 -10.18 -6.17
N LEU A 88 9.58 -10.97 -5.19
CA LEU A 88 9.94 -10.75 -3.78
C LEU A 88 11.44 -10.85 -3.53
N TYR A 89 12.15 -11.64 -4.34
CA TYR A 89 13.62 -11.76 -4.24
C TYR A 89 14.34 -10.62 -4.94
N THR A 90 13.75 -10.07 -5.99
CA THR A 90 14.40 -9.04 -6.82
C THR A 90 14.01 -7.62 -6.42
N SER A 91 12.87 -7.44 -5.79
CA SER A 91 12.35 -6.14 -5.35
C SER A 91 11.77 -6.23 -3.94
N PRO A 92 12.54 -6.68 -2.93
CA PRO A 92 12.05 -6.79 -1.57
C PRO A 92 11.79 -5.41 -0.98
N SER A 93 10.66 -5.26 -0.28
CA SER A 93 10.45 -4.12 0.59
C SER A 93 11.02 -4.39 1.98
N PRO A 94 11.30 -3.37 2.80
CA PRO A 94 11.72 -3.57 4.19
C PRO A 94 10.79 -4.44 5.02
N ARG A 95 9.50 -4.45 4.70
CA ARG A 95 8.50 -5.31 5.34
C ARG A 95 8.72 -6.78 5.02
N ASP A 96 9.12 -7.08 3.79
CA ASP A 96 9.26 -8.45 3.29
C ASP A 96 10.66 -9.02 3.52
N TYR A 97 11.61 -8.17 3.87
CA TYR A 97 12.99 -8.57 4.08
C TYR A 97 13.20 -9.14 5.49
N ALA A 98 13.73 -10.36 5.54
CA ALA A 98 13.88 -11.10 6.80
C ALA A 98 14.77 -10.41 7.86
N ALA A 99 15.65 -9.49 7.46
CA ALA A 99 16.51 -8.73 8.37
C ALA A 99 15.81 -7.53 9.02
N SER A 100 14.69 -7.06 8.45
CA SER A 100 13.91 -5.95 9.01
C SER A 100 12.83 -6.47 9.95
N ARG A 101 13.26 -7.08 11.04
CA ARG A 101 12.32 -7.54 12.06
C ARG A 101 11.86 -6.38 12.94
N MET A 102 10.87 -5.67 12.50
CA MET A 102 10.03 -4.91 13.42
C MET A 102 9.12 -5.90 14.16
N PRO A 103 9.03 -5.83 15.50
CA PRO A 103 8.06 -6.65 16.22
C PRO A 103 6.66 -6.37 15.71
N SER A 104 5.93 -7.42 15.36
CA SER A 104 4.53 -7.32 14.90
C SER A 104 3.55 -6.86 15.99
N SER A 105 4.05 -6.48 17.13
CA SER A 105 3.29 -6.05 18.32
C SER A 105 3.56 -4.60 18.72
N ALA A 106 3.96 -3.78 17.77
CA ALA A 106 4.02 -2.34 18.02
C ALA A 106 2.74 -1.68 17.54
#